data_4174402c92404c2a5ba9fd33c48399e4
#
_entry.id   4174402c92404c2a5ba9fd33c48399e4
#
_cell.length_a   1.000
_cell.length_b   1.000
_cell.length_c   1.000
_cell.angle_alpha   90.00
_cell.angle_beta   90.00
_cell.angle_gamma   90.00
#
_symmetry.space_group_name_H-M   'P 1'
#
loop_
_entity.id
_entity.type
_entity.pdbx_description
1 polymer ?
#
loop_
_entity_poly.entity_id
_entity_poly.type
_entity_poly.pdbx_seq_one_letter_code
_entity_poly.pdbx_strand_id
1 'polypeptide(L)'
;MTIAAEIRKFVDEFLLGYFRLFNYIHFKMKTLTFFFFGLLCPMTLLAQSADVLLQKVADALSAGKDDYAVSLFRQAADADAGQTEMFYWTSVGKATAAAPRLAQELAVCYRDKRNYDKAYLFYKEWLQYYPEDVSALVACAEMQMMRGETKDAMKLYEKVLALDADNLQANIFLGNYYYLQAEQKKKTLEDNYKKIVSPTRMQYAGYRNGLSDIFSNGYSKAKGYLQKV
;
A
#
# COMPACT_ATOMS: atom_id res chain seq x y z
N MET A 1 -10.44 -51.35 -58.76
CA MET A 1 -9.61 -51.68 -57.58
C MET A 1 -8.53 -50.59 -57.29
N THR A 2 -8.61 -49.43 -57.87
CA THR A 2 -7.54 -48.42 -57.92
C THR A 2 -7.75 -47.21 -57.01
N ILE A 3 -8.98 -46.72 -56.83
CA ILE A 3 -9.25 -45.49 -56.04
C ILE A 3 -9.12 -45.69 -54.53
N ALA A 4 -9.52 -46.87 -54.02
CA ALA A 4 -9.41 -47.16 -52.56
C ALA A 4 -7.95 -47.34 -52.11
N ALA A 5 -7.07 -47.75 -53.00
CA ALA A 5 -5.63 -47.91 -52.69
C ALA A 5 -4.92 -46.53 -52.67
N GLU A 6 -5.31 -45.58 -53.53
CA GLU A 6 -4.77 -44.24 -53.57
C GLU A 6 -5.22 -43.40 -52.35
N ILE A 7 -6.50 -43.55 -51.96
CA ILE A 7 -7.01 -42.87 -50.74
C ILE A 7 -6.27 -43.41 -49.51
N ARG A 8 -6.06 -44.70 -49.43
CA ARG A 8 -5.33 -45.30 -48.30
C ARG A 8 -3.89 -44.83 -48.23
N LYS A 9 -3.22 -44.72 -49.39
CA LYS A 9 -1.84 -44.23 -49.46
C LYS A 9 -1.75 -42.75 -49.04
N PHE A 10 -2.71 -41.93 -49.47
CA PHE A 10 -2.81 -40.50 -49.09
C PHE A 10 -3.06 -40.32 -47.59
N VAL A 11 -3.93 -41.15 -46.97
CA VAL A 11 -4.22 -41.13 -45.54
C VAL A 11 -2.99 -41.54 -44.74
N ASP A 12 -2.26 -42.56 -45.16
CA ASP A 12 -1.06 -43.04 -44.48
C ASP A 12 0.08 -42.03 -44.57
N GLU A 13 0.29 -41.35 -45.69
CA GLU A 13 1.28 -40.26 -45.85
C GLU A 13 0.91 -39.05 -45.00
N PHE A 14 -0.38 -38.70 -44.95
CA PHE A 14 -0.87 -37.60 -44.11
C PHE A 14 -0.70 -37.85 -42.63
N LEU A 15 -1.01 -39.08 -42.14
CA LEU A 15 -0.84 -39.50 -40.77
C LEU A 15 0.62 -39.55 -40.38
N LEU A 16 1.52 -40.02 -41.26
CA LEU A 16 2.96 -40.02 -41.05
C LEU A 16 3.53 -38.61 -40.95
N GLY A 17 3.05 -37.70 -41.79
CA GLY A 17 3.43 -36.26 -41.73
C GLY A 17 2.98 -35.60 -40.42
N TYR A 18 1.74 -35.89 -40.01
CA TYR A 18 1.19 -35.35 -38.74
C TYR A 18 1.96 -35.88 -37.51
N PHE A 19 2.31 -37.15 -37.51
CA PHE A 19 3.09 -37.78 -36.43
C PHE A 19 4.53 -37.25 -36.33
N ARG A 20 5.16 -36.95 -37.48
CA ARG A 20 6.49 -36.28 -37.53
C ARG A 20 6.42 -34.88 -37.02
N LEU A 21 5.40 -34.10 -37.41
CA LEU A 21 5.21 -32.71 -36.97
C LEU A 21 4.92 -32.66 -35.46
N PHE A 22 4.07 -33.57 -34.96
CA PHE A 22 3.73 -33.68 -33.55
C PHE A 22 4.95 -34.02 -32.67
N ASN A 23 5.77 -34.96 -33.10
CA ASN A 23 7.01 -35.33 -32.39
C ASN A 23 8.06 -34.22 -32.47
N TYR A 24 8.15 -33.47 -33.56
CA TYR A 24 9.05 -32.33 -33.69
C TYR A 24 8.64 -31.16 -32.79
N ILE A 25 7.34 -30.86 -32.70
CA ILE A 25 6.80 -29.83 -31.82
C ILE A 25 6.99 -30.24 -30.33
N HIS A 26 6.72 -31.51 -30.02
CA HIS A 26 6.86 -32.02 -28.65
C HIS A 26 8.31 -32.07 -28.18
N PHE A 27 9.25 -32.38 -29.07
CA PHE A 27 10.69 -32.35 -28.79
C PHE A 27 11.19 -30.93 -28.62
N LYS A 28 10.75 -29.96 -29.44
CA LYS A 28 11.10 -28.52 -29.27
C LYS A 28 10.48 -27.91 -28.02
N MET A 29 9.25 -28.28 -27.64
CA MET A 29 8.67 -27.83 -26.39
C MET A 29 9.42 -28.37 -25.16
N LYS A 30 9.87 -29.64 -25.16
CA LYS A 30 10.67 -30.18 -24.06
C LYS A 30 12.03 -29.48 -23.93
N THR A 31 12.70 -29.18 -25.03
CA THR A 31 13.96 -28.44 -25.00
C THR A 31 13.78 -26.97 -24.58
N LEU A 32 12.68 -26.32 -24.96
CA LEU A 32 12.37 -24.95 -24.56
C LEU A 32 12.04 -24.85 -23.06
N THR A 33 11.28 -25.82 -22.51
CA THR A 33 10.99 -25.90 -21.07
C THR A 33 12.24 -26.19 -20.25
N PHE A 34 13.16 -27.05 -20.72
CA PHE A 34 14.43 -27.29 -20.04
C PHE A 34 15.35 -26.04 -20.08
N PHE A 35 15.35 -25.27 -21.15
CA PHE A 35 16.11 -24.02 -21.24
C PHE A 35 15.53 -22.95 -20.33
N PHE A 36 14.21 -22.82 -20.22
CA PHE A 36 13.54 -21.88 -19.30
C PHE A 36 13.73 -22.27 -17.82
N PHE A 37 13.69 -23.55 -17.47
CA PHE A 37 13.96 -24.04 -16.12
C PHE A 37 15.44 -23.92 -15.73
N GLY A 38 16.36 -24.08 -16.67
CA GLY A 38 17.81 -23.91 -16.46
C GLY A 38 18.24 -22.46 -16.28
N LEU A 39 17.50 -21.49 -16.85
CA LEU A 39 17.78 -20.05 -16.71
C LEU A 39 17.12 -19.41 -15.46
N LEU A 40 16.08 -20.05 -14.89
CA LEU A 40 15.40 -19.56 -13.69
C LEU A 40 16.05 -20.06 -12.38
N CYS A 41 16.93 -21.05 -12.45
CA CYS A 41 17.54 -21.65 -11.26
C CYS A 41 18.72 -20.88 -10.63
N PRO A 42 19.48 -19.98 -11.32
CA PRO A 42 20.57 -19.28 -10.66
C PRO A 42 20.16 -17.97 -9.95
N MET A 43 18.93 -17.46 -10.11
CA MET A 43 18.54 -16.21 -9.45
C MET A 43 18.11 -16.36 -7.98
N THR A 44 17.87 -17.55 -7.48
CA THR A 44 17.47 -17.78 -6.08
C THR A 44 18.64 -18.00 -5.12
N LEU A 45 19.88 -18.08 -5.61
CA LEU A 45 21.05 -18.42 -4.80
C LEU A 45 21.87 -17.24 -4.28
N LEU A 46 21.42 -15.98 -4.51
CA LEU A 46 22.12 -14.77 -4.04
C LEU A 46 21.33 -13.94 -3.02
N ALA A 47 20.19 -14.44 -2.50
CA ALA A 47 19.56 -13.81 -1.35
C ALA A 47 20.48 -14.02 -0.13
N GLN A 48 21.24 -12.99 0.23
CA GLN A 48 22.01 -13.01 1.46
C GLN A 48 21.03 -13.13 2.64
N SER A 49 21.35 -13.97 3.62
CA SER A 49 20.53 -14.04 4.84
C SER A 49 20.50 -12.70 5.55
N ALA A 50 19.40 -12.40 6.23
CA ALA A 50 19.25 -11.15 6.98
C ALA A 50 20.42 -10.93 7.95
N ASP A 51 20.91 -12.00 8.61
CA ASP A 51 22.04 -11.92 9.53
C ASP A 51 23.32 -11.37 8.88
N VAL A 52 23.66 -11.86 7.69
CA VAL A 52 24.85 -11.40 6.94
C VAL A 52 24.69 -9.96 6.51
N LEU A 53 23.49 -9.57 6.10
CA LEU A 53 23.20 -8.17 5.74
C LEU A 53 23.29 -7.25 6.96
N LEU A 54 22.72 -7.65 8.10
CA LEU A 54 22.73 -6.88 9.33
C LEU A 54 24.16 -6.71 9.92
N GLN A 55 25.00 -7.74 9.79
CA GLN A 55 26.42 -7.58 10.14
C GLN A 55 27.10 -6.51 9.28
N LYS A 56 26.85 -6.52 7.96
CA LYS A 56 27.38 -5.48 7.07
C LYS A 56 26.80 -4.09 7.35
N VAL A 57 25.55 -4.01 7.82
CA VAL A 57 24.94 -2.75 8.29
C VAL A 57 25.72 -2.22 9.48
N ALA A 58 26.02 -3.06 10.49
CA ALA A 58 26.81 -2.66 11.66
C ALA A 58 28.18 -2.14 11.26
N ASP A 59 28.88 -2.85 10.37
CA ASP A 59 30.19 -2.43 9.85
C ASP A 59 30.12 -1.10 9.10
N ALA A 60 29.08 -0.91 8.28
CA ALA A 60 28.87 0.32 7.52
C ALA A 60 28.55 1.52 8.42
N LEU A 61 27.71 1.33 9.44
CA LEU A 61 27.39 2.36 10.44
C LEU A 61 28.65 2.76 11.23
N SER A 62 29.46 1.79 11.65
CA SER A 62 30.71 2.06 12.37
C SER A 62 31.75 2.80 11.52
N ALA A 63 31.70 2.60 10.19
CA ALA A 63 32.54 3.28 9.21
C ALA A 63 31.98 4.65 8.75
N GLY A 64 30.83 5.10 9.29
CA GLY A 64 30.17 6.35 8.88
C GLY A 64 29.62 6.34 7.46
N LYS A 65 29.35 5.15 6.88
CA LYS A 65 28.82 4.97 5.54
C LYS A 65 27.29 4.83 5.57
N ASP A 66 26.61 5.88 6.02
CA ASP A 66 25.17 5.85 6.31
C ASP A 66 24.30 5.45 5.11
N ASP A 67 24.55 5.99 3.90
CA ASP A 67 23.78 5.64 2.72
C ASP A 67 23.90 4.15 2.35
N TYR A 68 25.09 3.61 2.47
CA TYR A 68 25.33 2.19 2.24
C TYR A 68 24.67 1.33 3.32
N ALA A 69 24.76 1.74 4.60
CA ALA A 69 24.08 1.07 5.70
C ALA A 69 22.56 1.02 5.49
N VAL A 70 21.92 2.13 5.09
CA VAL A 70 20.48 2.19 4.80
C VAL A 70 20.10 1.25 3.65
N SER A 71 20.91 1.20 2.59
CA SER A 71 20.65 0.29 1.45
C SER A 71 20.72 -1.19 1.84
N LEU A 72 21.70 -1.57 2.67
CA LEU A 72 21.83 -2.94 3.20
C LEU A 72 20.70 -3.27 4.18
N PHE A 73 20.30 -2.32 5.00
CA PHE A 73 19.22 -2.47 5.98
C PHE A 73 17.86 -2.70 5.30
N ARG A 74 17.58 -2.00 4.20
CA ARG A 74 16.41 -2.26 3.37
C ARG A 74 16.39 -3.70 2.88
N GLN A 75 17.51 -4.18 2.33
CA GLN A 75 17.62 -5.57 1.86
C GLN A 75 17.42 -6.57 2.99
N ALA A 76 17.93 -6.27 4.19
CA ALA A 76 17.71 -7.11 5.37
C ALA A 76 16.23 -7.12 5.79
N ALA A 77 15.55 -5.96 5.76
CA ALA A 77 14.11 -5.85 6.09
C ALA A 77 13.22 -6.60 5.08
N ASP A 78 13.60 -6.61 3.81
CA ASP A 78 12.92 -7.40 2.79
C ASP A 78 13.09 -8.90 3.03
N ALA A 79 14.30 -9.33 3.42
CA ALA A 79 14.62 -10.73 3.72
C ALA A 79 13.95 -11.21 5.03
N ASP A 80 14.12 -10.46 6.12
CA ASP A 80 13.48 -10.73 7.42
C ASP A 80 13.25 -9.44 8.21
N ALA A 81 12.00 -8.94 8.14
CA ALA A 81 11.62 -7.71 8.83
C ALA A 81 11.69 -7.85 10.36
N GLY A 82 11.44 -9.04 10.91
CA GLY A 82 11.45 -9.27 12.36
C GLY A 82 12.87 -9.21 12.92
N GLN A 83 13.82 -9.87 12.29
CA GLN A 83 15.24 -9.79 12.67
C GLN A 83 15.76 -8.35 12.51
N THR A 84 15.40 -7.67 11.42
CA THR A 84 15.83 -6.30 11.15
C THR A 84 15.26 -5.31 12.16
N GLU A 85 14.01 -5.49 12.58
CA GLU A 85 13.38 -4.74 13.67
C GLU A 85 14.13 -4.95 14.98
N MET A 86 14.45 -6.20 15.33
CA MET A 86 15.22 -6.51 16.54
C MET A 86 16.58 -5.84 16.50
N PHE A 87 17.28 -5.91 15.36
CA PHE A 87 18.56 -5.22 15.19
C PHE A 87 18.43 -3.70 15.37
N TYR A 88 17.37 -3.09 14.81
CA TYR A 88 17.11 -1.65 14.99
C TYR A 88 17.02 -1.27 16.47
N TRP A 89 16.23 -2.01 17.25
CA TRP A 89 16.02 -1.69 18.66
C TRP A 89 17.23 -2.01 19.57
N THR A 90 18.04 -2.99 19.20
CA THR A 90 19.14 -3.48 20.07
C THR A 90 20.50 -2.92 19.69
N SER A 91 20.73 -2.63 18.42
CA SER A 91 22.06 -2.36 17.88
C SER A 91 22.21 -0.97 17.27
N VAL A 92 21.10 -0.32 16.87
CA VAL A 92 21.13 1.03 16.31
C VAL A 92 21.04 2.05 17.44
N GLY A 93 22.10 2.86 17.61
CA GLY A 93 22.07 3.97 18.56
C GLY A 93 21.10 5.07 18.09
N LYS A 94 20.18 5.48 18.95
CA LYS A 94 19.20 6.54 18.63
C LYS A 94 19.83 7.89 18.28
N ALA A 95 21.05 8.15 18.71
CA ALA A 95 21.81 9.35 18.39
C ALA A 95 22.52 9.29 17.01
N THR A 96 22.46 8.14 16.34
CA THR A 96 23.08 7.95 15.03
C THR A 96 22.33 8.71 13.95
N ALA A 97 23.02 9.44 13.07
CA ALA A 97 22.39 10.18 11.97
C ALA A 97 21.56 9.29 11.02
N ALA A 98 21.93 8.02 10.90
CA ALA A 98 21.19 7.03 10.10
C ALA A 98 19.89 6.52 10.76
N ALA A 99 19.75 6.62 12.10
CA ALA A 99 18.63 6.02 12.83
C ALA A 99 17.24 6.38 12.28
N PRO A 100 16.91 7.65 11.98
CA PRO A 100 15.60 7.99 11.41
C PRO A 100 15.38 7.34 10.02
N ARG A 101 16.41 7.28 9.20
CA ARG A 101 16.33 6.65 7.87
C ARG A 101 16.13 5.15 7.96
N LEU A 102 16.77 4.48 8.91
CA LEU A 102 16.55 3.05 9.19
C LEU A 102 15.12 2.80 9.70
N ALA A 103 14.58 3.67 10.55
CA ALA A 103 13.18 3.61 10.97
C ALA A 103 12.23 3.75 9.76
N GLN A 104 12.51 4.65 8.83
CA GLN A 104 11.74 4.81 7.61
C GLN A 104 11.71 3.53 6.77
N GLU A 105 12.85 2.86 6.60
CA GLU A 105 12.91 1.60 5.84
C GLU A 105 12.03 0.52 6.48
N LEU A 106 12.02 0.38 7.80
CA LEU A 106 11.11 -0.54 8.48
C LEU A 106 9.65 -0.13 8.36
N ALA A 107 9.35 1.17 8.43
CA ALA A 107 7.99 1.65 8.23
C ALA A 107 7.46 1.27 6.85
N VAL A 108 8.25 1.51 5.81
CA VAL A 108 7.92 1.14 4.42
C VAL A 108 7.75 -0.37 4.28
N CYS A 109 8.71 -1.15 4.78
CA CYS A 109 8.67 -2.62 4.72
C CYS A 109 7.40 -3.18 5.39
N TYR A 110 7.05 -2.71 6.59
CA TYR A 110 5.84 -3.16 7.28
C TYR A 110 4.56 -2.68 6.62
N ARG A 111 4.51 -1.48 6.03
CA ARG A 111 3.40 -1.01 5.22
C ARG A 111 3.15 -1.93 4.03
N ASP A 112 4.19 -2.28 3.31
CA ASP A 112 4.10 -3.12 2.11
C ASP A 112 3.69 -4.58 2.46
N LYS A 113 4.10 -5.05 3.64
CA LYS A 113 3.63 -6.31 4.25
C LYS A 113 2.24 -6.20 4.91
N ARG A 114 1.56 -5.05 4.83
CA ARG A 114 0.25 -4.76 5.41
C ARG A 114 0.20 -4.90 6.95
N ASN A 115 1.34 -4.79 7.62
CA ASN A 115 1.38 -4.70 9.07
C ASN A 115 1.33 -3.23 9.49
N TYR A 116 0.13 -2.67 9.45
CA TYR A 116 -0.09 -1.23 9.64
C TYR A 116 0.22 -0.75 11.06
N ASP A 117 0.12 -1.63 12.06
CA ASP A 117 0.50 -1.31 13.44
C ASP A 117 1.98 -1.03 13.56
N LYS A 118 2.81 -1.92 13.03
CA LYS A 118 4.26 -1.76 13.02
C LYS A 118 4.71 -0.63 12.10
N ALA A 119 4.09 -0.50 10.92
CA ALA A 119 4.36 0.63 10.03
C ALA A 119 4.11 1.97 10.72
N TYR A 120 2.97 2.11 11.40
CA TYR A 120 2.65 3.30 12.18
C TYR A 120 3.67 3.57 13.30
N LEU A 121 4.09 2.53 14.02
CA LEU A 121 5.12 2.64 15.06
C LEU A 121 6.41 3.24 14.51
N PHE A 122 6.90 2.75 13.36
CA PHE A 122 8.15 3.21 12.78
C PHE A 122 8.04 4.58 12.10
N TYR A 123 6.88 4.93 11.51
CA TYR A 123 6.65 6.31 11.07
C TYR A 123 6.60 7.29 12.24
N LYS A 124 6.05 6.87 13.40
CA LYS A 124 6.13 7.68 14.63
C LYS A 124 7.56 7.83 15.15
N GLU A 125 8.37 6.77 15.05
CA GLU A 125 9.79 6.84 15.40
C GLU A 125 10.52 7.84 14.50
N TRP A 126 10.26 7.84 13.20
CA TRP A 126 10.76 8.88 12.28
C TRP A 126 10.34 10.29 12.71
N LEU A 127 9.07 10.49 13.06
CA LEU A 127 8.55 11.80 13.48
C LEU A 127 9.12 12.31 14.83
N GLN A 128 9.80 11.46 15.61
CA GLN A 128 10.53 11.94 16.79
C GLN A 128 11.76 12.77 16.39
N TYR A 129 12.35 12.49 15.23
CA TYR A 129 13.47 13.24 14.69
C TYR A 129 13.05 14.40 13.81
N TYR A 130 11.96 14.22 13.06
CA TYR A 130 11.44 15.20 12.11
C TYR A 130 9.94 15.43 12.32
N PRO A 131 9.53 16.15 13.38
CA PRO A 131 8.13 16.25 13.80
C PRO A 131 7.21 17.01 12.83
N GLU A 132 7.80 17.72 11.87
CA GLU A 132 7.09 18.49 10.84
C GLU A 132 7.27 17.92 9.42
N ASP A 133 7.81 16.71 9.31
CA ASP A 133 7.89 16.02 8.01
C ASP A 133 6.49 15.68 7.51
N VAL A 134 6.06 16.44 6.51
CA VAL A 134 4.72 16.30 5.90
C VAL A 134 4.51 14.90 5.34
N SER A 135 5.53 14.30 4.70
CA SER A 135 5.44 12.97 4.11
C SER A 135 5.23 11.89 5.18
N ALA A 136 5.96 11.99 6.28
CA ALA A 136 5.82 11.06 7.41
C ALA A 136 4.48 11.25 8.14
N LEU A 137 3.99 12.49 8.27
CA LEU A 137 2.68 12.76 8.85
C LEU A 137 1.55 12.17 7.99
N VAL A 138 1.63 12.32 6.67
CA VAL A 138 0.69 11.71 5.72
C VAL A 138 0.74 10.20 5.84
N ALA A 139 1.92 9.59 5.84
CA ALA A 139 2.06 8.15 5.99
C ALA A 139 1.50 7.63 7.33
N CYS A 140 1.72 8.35 8.43
CA CYS A 140 1.09 8.04 9.72
C CYS A 140 -0.44 8.10 9.63
N ALA A 141 -0.99 9.13 8.97
CA ALA A 141 -2.43 9.27 8.80
C ALA A 141 -3.02 8.12 7.98
N GLU A 142 -2.34 7.72 6.90
CA GLU A 142 -2.73 6.57 6.09
C GLU A 142 -2.72 5.27 6.92
N MET A 143 -1.69 5.04 7.73
CA MET A 143 -1.63 3.86 8.60
C MET A 143 -2.77 3.85 9.61
N GLN A 144 -3.12 5.00 10.20
CA GLN A 144 -4.29 5.12 11.09
C GLN A 144 -5.59 4.79 10.36
N MET A 145 -5.73 5.22 9.10
CA MET A 145 -6.88 4.85 8.27
C MET A 145 -6.98 3.34 8.07
N MET A 146 -5.87 2.70 7.74
CA MET A 146 -5.83 1.25 7.52
C MET A 146 -6.09 0.44 8.79
N ARG A 147 -5.86 1.04 9.96
CA ARG A 147 -6.18 0.48 11.28
C ARG A 147 -7.62 0.74 11.71
N GLY A 148 -8.39 1.53 10.94
CA GLY A 148 -9.76 1.95 11.29
C GLY A 148 -9.84 3.14 12.24
N GLU A 149 -8.70 3.74 12.61
CA GLU A 149 -8.60 4.87 13.54
C GLU A 149 -8.84 6.22 12.83
N THR A 150 -9.99 6.34 12.18
CA THR A 150 -10.34 7.49 11.31
C THR A 150 -10.23 8.85 12.01
N LYS A 151 -10.58 8.92 13.31
CA LYS A 151 -10.51 10.18 14.06
C LYS A 151 -9.07 10.65 14.29
N ASP A 152 -8.15 9.73 14.52
CA ASP A 152 -6.74 10.06 14.72
C ASP A 152 -6.06 10.36 13.39
N ALA A 153 -6.44 9.68 12.31
CA ALA A 153 -6.05 10.03 10.97
C ALA A 153 -6.46 11.47 10.61
N MET A 154 -7.69 11.87 10.95
CA MET A 154 -8.18 13.25 10.73
C MET A 154 -7.29 14.29 11.40
N LYS A 155 -6.91 14.10 12.67
CA LYS A 155 -6.02 15.02 13.40
C LYS A 155 -4.66 15.16 12.72
N LEU A 156 -4.12 14.03 12.21
CA LEU A 156 -2.85 14.04 11.49
C LEU A 156 -2.96 14.80 10.16
N TYR A 157 -4.03 14.59 9.39
CA TYR A 157 -4.27 15.34 8.16
C TYR A 157 -4.52 16.84 8.41
N GLU A 158 -5.21 17.20 9.50
CA GLU A 158 -5.34 18.60 9.92
C GLU A 158 -3.97 19.23 10.24
N LYS A 159 -3.07 18.47 10.89
CA LYS A 159 -1.69 18.89 11.12
C LYS A 159 -0.92 19.03 9.80
N VAL A 160 -1.10 18.11 8.86
CA VAL A 160 -0.51 18.22 7.50
C VAL A 160 -0.94 19.51 6.84
N LEU A 161 -2.26 19.85 6.85
CA LEU A 161 -2.76 21.09 6.24
C LEU A 161 -2.32 22.37 6.96
N ALA A 162 -1.93 22.27 8.22
CA ALA A 162 -1.33 23.40 8.93
C ALA A 162 0.10 23.73 8.45
N LEU A 163 0.81 22.71 7.93
CA LEU A 163 2.17 22.81 7.40
C LEU A 163 2.18 23.05 5.88
N ASP A 164 1.28 22.35 5.18
CA ASP A 164 1.11 22.38 3.72
C ASP A 164 -0.39 22.43 3.38
N ALA A 165 -0.93 23.65 3.24
CA ALA A 165 -2.35 23.90 3.05
C ALA A 165 -2.91 23.32 1.72
N ASP A 166 -2.04 23.05 0.76
CA ASP A 166 -2.42 22.54 -0.56
C ASP A 166 -2.07 21.04 -0.73
N ASN A 167 -1.76 20.37 0.38
CA ASN A 167 -1.48 18.93 0.36
C ASN A 167 -2.67 18.15 -0.19
N LEU A 168 -2.43 17.50 -1.33
CA LEU A 168 -3.47 16.81 -2.10
C LEU A 168 -4.17 15.71 -1.28
N GLN A 169 -3.38 14.84 -0.65
CA GLN A 169 -3.90 13.67 0.10
C GLN A 169 -4.74 14.11 1.31
N ALA A 170 -4.28 15.12 2.04
CA ALA A 170 -5.00 15.65 3.19
C ALA A 170 -6.30 16.33 2.77
N ASN A 171 -6.30 17.12 1.70
CA ASN A 171 -7.49 17.78 1.17
C ASN A 171 -8.51 16.75 0.65
N ILE A 172 -8.10 15.72 -0.09
CA ILE A 172 -8.97 14.63 -0.54
C ILE A 172 -9.59 13.90 0.66
N PHE A 173 -8.76 13.53 1.64
CA PHE A 173 -9.26 12.79 2.81
C PHE A 173 -10.28 13.59 3.60
N LEU A 174 -9.94 14.81 3.99
CA LEU A 174 -10.83 15.64 4.81
C LEU A 174 -12.10 16.03 4.05
N GLY A 175 -12.00 16.31 2.75
CA GLY A 175 -13.15 16.57 1.91
C GLY A 175 -14.12 15.40 1.87
N ASN A 176 -13.63 14.21 1.61
CA ASN A 176 -14.44 12.98 1.60
C ASN A 176 -15.02 12.67 2.99
N TYR A 177 -14.24 12.84 4.03
CA TYR A 177 -14.69 12.61 5.40
C TYR A 177 -15.89 13.49 5.77
N TYR A 178 -15.80 14.82 5.54
CA TYR A 178 -16.90 15.73 5.84
C TYR A 178 -18.11 15.51 4.93
N TYR A 179 -17.89 15.15 3.67
CA TYR A 179 -18.97 14.80 2.75
C TYR A 179 -19.75 13.59 3.23
N LEU A 180 -19.06 12.49 3.53
CA LEU A 180 -19.70 11.26 4.00
C LEU A 180 -20.42 11.45 5.35
N GLN A 181 -19.84 12.24 6.26
CA GLN A 181 -20.53 12.60 7.51
C GLN A 181 -21.81 13.41 7.25
N ALA A 182 -21.76 14.37 6.31
CA ALA A 182 -22.94 15.15 5.95
C ALA A 182 -24.03 14.28 5.36
N GLU A 183 -23.70 13.35 4.44
CA GLU A 183 -24.64 12.38 3.88
C GLU A 183 -25.29 11.50 4.95
N GLN A 184 -24.50 10.98 5.88
CA GLN A 184 -25.03 10.15 6.97
C GLN A 184 -25.98 10.92 7.90
N LYS A 185 -25.61 12.15 8.28
CA LYS A 185 -26.46 13.03 9.09
C LYS A 185 -27.75 13.40 8.37
N LYS A 186 -27.65 13.74 7.07
CA LYS A 186 -28.81 14.06 6.22
C LYS A 186 -29.78 12.88 6.15
N LYS A 187 -29.27 11.70 5.82
CA LYS A 187 -30.08 10.47 5.79
C LYS A 187 -30.79 10.22 7.11
N THR A 188 -30.09 10.32 8.23
CA THR A 188 -30.67 10.14 9.56
C THR A 188 -31.78 11.17 9.84
N LEU A 189 -31.55 12.44 9.49
CA LEU A 189 -32.52 13.52 9.67
C LEU A 189 -33.77 13.29 8.80
N GLU A 190 -33.59 12.92 7.55
CA GLU A 190 -34.68 12.62 6.62
C GLU A 190 -35.50 11.41 7.07
N ASP A 191 -34.84 10.32 7.46
CA ASP A 191 -35.49 9.09 7.93
C ASP A 191 -36.28 9.32 9.21
N ASN A 192 -35.77 10.15 10.12
CA ASN A 192 -36.50 10.55 11.32
C ASN A 192 -37.72 11.43 10.99
N TYR A 193 -37.56 12.37 10.06
CA TYR A 193 -38.67 13.23 9.65
C TYR A 193 -39.80 12.46 8.94
N LYS A 194 -39.46 11.51 8.07
CA LYS A 194 -40.40 10.64 7.35
C LYS A 194 -41.28 9.79 8.29
N LYS A 195 -40.86 9.49 9.51
CA LYS A 195 -41.64 8.75 10.51
C LYS A 195 -42.77 9.57 11.11
N ILE A 196 -42.77 10.88 10.94
CA ILE A 196 -43.79 11.78 11.48
C ILE A 196 -44.98 11.83 10.52
N VAL A 197 -46.11 11.25 10.87
CA VAL A 197 -47.29 11.14 9.99
C VAL A 197 -47.93 12.52 9.69
N SER A 198 -47.91 13.44 10.64
CA SER A 198 -48.49 14.81 10.47
C SER A 198 -47.57 15.79 11.18
N PRO A 199 -46.52 16.26 10.50
CA PRO A 199 -45.54 17.13 11.13
C PRO A 199 -46.13 18.52 11.45
N THR A 200 -45.91 19.00 12.65
CA THR A 200 -46.22 20.35 13.05
C THR A 200 -45.31 21.36 12.38
N ARG A 201 -45.73 22.64 12.36
CA ARG A 201 -44.92 23.74 11.83
C ARG A 201 -43.54 23.83 12.51
N MET A 202 -43.48 23.57 13.83
CA MET A 202 -42.22 23.56 14.59
C MET A 202 -41.32 22.39 14.18
N GLN A 203 -41.87 21.20 13.98
CA GLN A 203 -41.09 20.03 13.53
C GLN A 203 -40.54 20.22 12.10
N TYR A 204 -41.33 20.83 11.21
CA TYR A 204 -40.88 21.19 9.88
C TYR A 204 -39.76 22.26 9.92
N ALA A 205 -39.90 23.29 10.77
CA ALA A 205 -38.84 24.27 10.95
C ALA A 205 -37.55 23.65 11.50
N GLY A 206 -37.65 22.72 12.47
CA GLY A 206 -36.53 21.97 13.02
C GLY A 206 -35.82 21.14 11.94
N TYR A 207 -36.58 20.43 11.07
CA TYR A 207 -36.04 19.68 9.96
C TYR A 207 -35.27 20.59 8.97
N ARG A 208 -35.85 21.74 8.58
CA ARG A 208 -35.19 22.71 7.70
C ARG A 208 -33.88 23.26 8.31
N ASN A 209 -33.93 23.60 9.59
CA ASN A 209 -32.73 24.09 10.30
C ASN A 209 -31.65 23.02 10.36
N GLY A 210 -32.01 21.76 10.60
CA GLY A 210 -31.07 20.63 10.56
C GLY A 210 -30.45 20.46 9.17
N LEU A 211 -31.22 20.59 8.09
CA LEU A 211 -30.66 20.56 6.73
C LEU A 211 -29.69 21.72 6.47
N SER A 212 -30.05 22.93 6.94
CA SER A 212 -29.17 24.12 6.80
C SER A 212 -27.85 23.95 7.56
N ASP A 213 -27.90 23.38 8.76
CA ASP A 213 -26.70 23.07 9.55
C ASP A 213 -25.81 22.04 8.87
N ILE A 214 -26.40 20.95 8.37
CA ILE A 214 -25.67 19.92 7.61
C ILE A 214 -25.00 20.53 6.38
N PHE A 215 -25.70 21.42 5.67
CA PHE A 215 -25.14 22.09 4.51
C PHE A 215 -23.92 22.97 4.90
N SER A 216 -24.07 23.81 5.91
CA SER A 216 -23.04 24.77 6.33
C SER A 216 -21.82 24.07 6.96
N ASN A 217 -22.06 23.14 7.89
CA ASN A 217 -20.99 22.49 8.66
C ASN A 217 -20.48 21.16 8.04
N GLY A 218 -21.16 20.63 7.04
CA GLY A 218 -20.79 19.43 6.33
C GLY A 218 -20.37 19.68 4.89
N TYR A 219 -21.35 19.88 4.00
CA TYR A 219 -21.09 19.99 2.56
C TYR A 219 -20.23 21.20 2.18
N SER A 220 -20.46 22.37 2.78
CA SER A 220 -19.63 23.56 2.51
C SER A 220 -18.20 23.36 2.96
N LYS A 221 -17.99 22.68 4.10
CA LYS A 221 -16.65 22.34 4.59
C LYS A 221 -15.97 21.33 3.67
N ALA A 222 -16.68 20.26 3.25
CA ALA A 222 -16.18 19.28 2.29
C ALA A 222 -15.79 19.95 0.97
N LYS A 223 -16.66 20.84 0.44
CA LYS A 223 -16.38 21.61 -0.77
C LYS A 223 -15.10 22.43 -0.66
N GLY A 224 -14.87 23.09 0.49
CA GLY A 224 -13.69 23.93 0.71
C GLY A 224 -12.38 23.14 0.61
N TYR A 225 -12.35 21.87 1.07
CA TYR A 225 -11.20 20.99 0.89
C TYR A 225 -11.09 20.50 -0.56
N LEU A 226 -12.17 20.00 -1.15
CA LEU A 226 -12.14 19.41 -2.50
C LEU A 226 -11.90 20.44 -3.62
N GLN A 227 -12.10 21.72 -3.38
CA GLN A 227 -11.75 22.77 -4.34
C GLN A 227 -10.24 23.04 -4.45
N LYS A 228 -9.44 22.50 -3.53
CA LYS A 228 -7.98 22.61 -3.54
C LYS A 228 -7.31 21.40 -4.24
N VAL A 229 -8.10 20.43 -4.64
CA VAL A 229 -7.70 19.24 -5.39
C VAL A 229 -7.80 19.48 -6.90
#